data_8b4b6332a3e93dbcb44522fa4b1c198b
#
_entry.id   8b4b6332a3e93dbcb44522fa4b1c198b
#
_cell.length_a   1.000
_cell.length_b   1.000
_cell.length_c   1.000
_cell.angle_alpha   90.00
_cell.angle_beta   90.00
_cell.angle_gamma   90.00
#
_symmetry.space_group_name_H-M   'P 1'
#
loop_
_entity.id
_entity.type
_entity.pdbx_description
1 polymer ?
#
loop_
_entity_poly.entity_id
_entity_poly.type
_entity_poly.pdbx_seq_one_letter_code
_entity_poly.pdbx_strand_id
1 'polypeptide(L)'
;MYTDSHCHLSFPELVAQLPDIRQKMQAAHVTRALCICTTIEEFDQVHHLAKTYDNFWSTVGVHPDNEDIYEPTVQDLVEKGQLPRVIAIGETGLDYYQMSERKGGRSIDDMEWQRDRFRNHIRAARQIQLPMVIHTRASSDDTLRILKEEGEAGDVGSAGGVFHCFTETQAVAKAALDLGFYISFSGILTFKTAQELRDVAAWMPLDRMLIETDSPYLAPVPYRGKTNNPSYVPFVAKILAELKGMTPEQIGELTSTNFDRLFPKLQAS
;
A
#
# COMPACT_ATOMS: atom_id res chain seq x y z
N MET A 1 -12.25 10.13 12.31
CA MET A 1 -11.21 10.58 11.35
C MET A 1 -10.76 9.40 10.50
N TYR A 2 -10.22 9.65 9.30
CA TYR A 2 -9.74 8.61 8.39
C TYR A 2 -8.29 8.87 7.98
N THR A 3 -7.55 7.79 7.70
CA THR A 3 -6.22 7.83 7.09
C THR A 3 -6.27 7.06 5.77
N ASP A 4 -5.78 7.67 4.70
CA ASP A 4 -5.54 6.97 3.43
C ASP A 4 -4.15 6.35 3.46
N SER A 5 -4.06 5.02 3.57
CA SER A 5 -2.78 4.32 3.73
C SER A 5 -2.01 4.13 2.43
N HIS A 6 -2.58 4.51 1.27
CA HIS A 6 -1.92 4.36 -0.04
C HIS A 6 -2.55 5.24 -1.11
N CYS A 7 -1.81 6.24 -1.59
CA CYS A 7 -2.24 7.11 -2.69
C CYS A 7 -1.05 7.68 -3.46
N HIS A 8 -1.24 8.00 -4.76
CA HIS A 8 -0.20 8.54 -5.64
C HIS A 8 -0.45 10.04 -5.92
N LEU A 9 -0.43 10.88 -4.87
CA LEU A 9 -0.71 12.32 -4.98
C LEU A 9 0.30 13.11 -5.82
N SER A 10 1.47 12.53 -6.13
CA SER A 10 2.47 13.07 -7.04
C SER A 10 2.10 12.95 -8.52
N PHE A 11 1.16 12.07 -8.86
CA PHE A 11 0.79 11.85 -10.25
C PHE A 11 0.14 13.10 -10.87
N PRO A 12 0.41 13.37 -12.17
CA PRO A 12 0.03 14.63 -12.81
C PRO A 12 -1.45 15.01 -12.65
N GLU A 13 -2.34 14.02 -12.74
CA GLU A 13 -3.79 14.20 -12.63
C GLU A 13 -4.24 14.58 -11.22
N LEU A 14 -3.47 14.28 -10.18
CA LEU A 14 -3.77 14.60 -8.78
C LEU A 14 -3.00 15.84 -8.30
N VAL A 15 -1.70 15.92 -8.59
CA VAL A 15 -0.87 17.03 -8.11
C VAL A 15 -1.37 18.38 -8.62
N ALA A 16 -1.88 18.43 -9.85
CA ALA A 16 -2.47 19.64 -10.43
C ALA A 16 -3.72 20.14 -9.68
N GLN A 17 -4.41 19.23 -8.96
CA GLN A 17 -5.64 19.50 -8.22
C GLN A 17 -5.43 19.42 -6.70
N LEU A 18 -4.20 19.35 -6.22
CA LEU A 18 -3.89 19.08 -4.82
C LEU A 18 -4.56 20.04 -3.82
N PRO A 19 -4.65 21.37 -4.06
CA PRO A 19 -5.36 22.26 -3.16
C PRO A 19 -6.85 21.89 -2.98
N ASP A 20 -7.53 21.55 -4.08
CA ASP A 20 -8.93 21.12 -4.08
C ASP A 20 -9.11 19.75 -3.40
N ILE A 21 -8.20 18.81 -3.69
CA ILE A 21 -8.17 17.49 -3.06
C ILE A 21 -8.02 17.62 -1.55
N ARG A 22 -7.10 18.46 -1.05
CA ARG A 22 -6.91 18.69 0.39
C ARG A 22 -8.15 19.30 1.05
N GLN A 23 -8.82 20.23 0.38
CA GLN A 23 -10.10 20.77 0.87
C GLN A 23 -11.17 19.67 0.97
N LYS A 24 -11.27 18.80 -0.05
CA LYS A 24 -12.18 17.65 -0.04
C LYS A 24 -11.83 16.64 1.04
N MET A 25 -10.54 16.35 1.26
CA MET A 25 -10.07 15.51 2.36
C MET A 25 -10.55 16.06 3.71
N GLN A 26 -10.35 17.36 3.95
CA GLN A 26 -10.79 18.01 5.17
C GLN A 26 -12.33 17.88 5.38
N ALA A 27 -13.11 18.14 4.34
CA ALA A 27 -14.58 18.01 4.38
C ALA A 27 -15.04 16.57 4.63
N ALA A 28 -14.26 15.57 4.16
CA ALA A 28 -14.53 14.14 4.34
C ALA A 28 -13.89 13.57 5.63
N HIS A 29 -13.29 14.40 6.48
CA HIS A 29 -12.56 14.00 7.69
C HIS A 29 -11.40 13.04 7.43
N VAL A 30 -10.80 13.08 6.23
CA VAL A 30 -9.56 12.36 5.89
C VAL A 30 -8.40 13.25 6.30
N THR A 31 -7.78 12.92 7.40
CA THR A 31 -6.81 13.80 8.06
C THR A 31 -5.37 13.52 7.66
N ARG A 32 -5.09 12.33 7.10
CA ARG A 32 -3.73 11.89 6.77
C ARG A 32 -3.70 11.07 5.50
N ALA A 33 -2.54 11.07 4.82
CA ALA A 33 -2.29 10.23 3.66
C ALA A 33 -0.82 9.79 3.57
N LEU A 34 -0.60 8.56 3.11
CA LEU A 34 0.71 8.04 2.73
C LEU A 34 0.86 8.15 1.22
N CYS A 35 1.78 9.02 0.78
CA CYS A 35 2.11 9.24 -0.62
C CYS A 35 3.12 8.19 -1.07
N ILE A 36 2.78 7.41 -2.08
CA ILE A 36 3.53 6.25 -2.52
C ILE A 36 4.47 6.61 -3.66
N CYS A 37 5.70 6.12 -3.54
CA CYS A 37 6.75 6.19 -4.54
C CYS A 37 6.75 4.90 -5.37
N THR A 38 6.81 5.00 -6.69
CA THR A 38 6.81 3.86 -7.62
C THR A 38 8.08 3.75 -8.45
N THR A 39 8.93 4.80 -8.47
CA THR A 39 10.27 4.77 -9.09
C THR A 39 11.25 5.65 -8.29
N ILE A 40 12.54 5.37 -8.43
CA ILE A 40 13.56 6.21 -7.78
C ILE A 40 13.61 7.61 -8.39
N GLU A 41 13.29 7.72 -9.68
CA GLU A 41 13.28 8.99 -10.43
C GLU A 41 12.21 9.95 -9.92
N GLU A 42 11.06 9.46 -9.45
CA GLU A 42 9.98 10.30 -8.92
C GLU A 42 10.11 10.58 -7.41
N PHE A 43 11.03 9.90 -6.72
CA PHE A 43 11.14 9.96 -5.26
C PHE A 43 11.17 11.39 -4.71
N ASP A 44 11.96 12.27 -5.31
CA ASP A 44 12.09 13.64 -4.82
C ASP A 44 10.77 14.42 -4.89
N GLN A 45 9.93 14.13 -5.89
CA GLN A 45 8.61 14.73 -6.04
C GLN A 45 7.64 14.22 -4.97
N VAL A 46 7.61 12.92 -4.72
CA VAL A 46 6.78 12.29 -3.68
C VAL A 46 7.20 12.78 -2.30
N HIS A 47 8.50 12.77 -2.01
CA HIS A 47 9.06 13.22 -0.74
C HIS A 47 8.83 14.72 -0.51
N HIS A 48 8.85 15.54 -1.58
CA HIS A 48 8.52 16.96 -1.48
C HIS A 48 7.10 17.20 -0.95
N LEU A 49 6.12 16.41 -1.37
CA LEU A 49 4.75 16.49 -0.84
C LEU A 49 4.71 16.21 0.67
N ALA A 50 5.41 15.18 1.10
CA ALA A 50 5.49 14.80 2.52
C ALA A 50 6.20 15.88 3.38
N LYS A 51 7.19 16.59 2.82
CA LYS A 51 7.85 17.71 3.51
C LYS A 51 7.02 18.98 3.54
N THR A 52 6.17 19.19 2.53
CA THR A 52 5.39 20.41 2.38
C THR A 52 4.11 20.40 3.24
N TYR A 53 3.54 19.22 3.47
CA TYR A 53 2.26 19.07 4.17
C TYR A 53 2.40 18.19 5.41
N ASP A 54 2.07 18.72 6.58
CA ASP A 54 2.27 18.09 7.89
C ASP A 54 1.51 16.75 8.04
N ASN A 55 0.47 16.57 7.27
CA ASN A 55 -0.39 15.39 7.31
C ASN A 55 -0.11 14.38 6.22
N PHE A 56 1.01 14.54 5.48
CA PHE A 56 1.47 13.58 4.49
C PHE A 56 2.81 12.97 4.88
N TRP A 57 3.01 11.73 4.53
CA TRP A 57 4.26 10.97 4.59
C TRP A 57 4.55 10.36 3.24
N SER A 58 5.74 9.85 3.05
CA SER A 58 6.16 9.21 1.80
C SER A 58 6.76 7.84 2.05
N THR A 59 6.83 7.06 0.99
CA THR A 59 7.60 5.83 0.89
C THR A 59 8.80 6.02 -0.03
N VAL A 60 9.68 5.04 -0.11
CA VAL A 60 10.68 4.89 -1.15
C VAL A 60 10.68 3.45 -1.66
N GLY A 61 10.54 3.28 -2.96
CA GLY A 61 10.51 1.97 -3.59
C GLY A 61 10.30 2.05 -5.09
N VAL A 62 10.29 0.87 -5.71
CA VAL A 62 10.06 0.69 -7.15
C VAL A 62 8.99 -0.36 -7.36
N HIS A 63 7.89 0.07 -7.98
CA HIS A 63 6.75 -0.80 -8.30
C HIS A 63 7.21 -1.96 -9.22
N PRO A 64 6.73 -3.19 -8.97
CA PRO A 64 7.18 -4.36 -9.73
C PRO A 64 6.94 -4.28 -11.24
N ASP A 65 5.89 -3.58 -11.69
CA ASP A 65 5.54 -3.48 -13.13
C ASP A 65 6.37 -2.44 -13.91
N ASN A 66 7.20 -1.66 -13.26
CA ASN A 66 8.06 -0.67 -13.91
C ASN A 66 9.30 -1.33 -14.52
N GLU A 67 9.48 -1.14 -15.83
CA GLU A 67 10.63 -1.63 -16.60
C GLU A 67 11.43 -0.45 -17.15
N ASP A 68 12.66 -0.71 -17.58
CA ASP A 68 13.57 0.29 -18.19
C ASP A 68 13.81 1.53 -17.31
N ILE A 69 13.83 1.34 -16.00
CA ILE A 69 14.07 2.34 -14.97
C ILE A 69 15.33 2.02 -14.18
N TYR A 70 15.76 2.93 -13.32
CA TYR A 70 16.86 2.65 -12.40
C TYR A 70 16.51 1.54 -11.40
N GLU A 71 17.30 0.47 -11.39
CA GLU A 71 17.17 -0.62 -10.43
C GLU A 71 17.87 -0.24 -9.11
N PRO A 72 17.11 -0.05 -8.01
CA PRO A 72 17.72 0.39 -6.77
C PRO A 72 18.56 -0.70 -6.11
N THR A 73 19.71 -0.29 -5.63
CA THR A 73 20.47 -1.12 -4.69
C THR A 73 19.86 -1.04 -3.28
N VAL A 74 20.22 -1.98 -2.42
CA VAL A 74 19.85 -1.92 -0.99
C VAL A 74 20.27 -0.60 -0.37
N GLN A 75 21.47 -0.10 -0.72
CA GLN A 75 22.02 1.14 -0.19
C GLN A 75 21.19 2.37 -0.61
N ASP A 76 20.75 2.46 -1.86
CA ASP A 76 19.90 3.57 -2.34
C ASP A 76 18.60 3.66 -1.54
N LEU A 77 17.97 2.50 -1.30
CA LEU A 77 16.73 2.40 -0.52
C LEU A 77 16.95 2.76 0.95
N VAL A 78 18.05 2.31 1.54
CA VAL A 78 18.44 2.63 2.92
C VAL A 78 18.66 4.13 3.10
N GLU A 79 19.46 4.77 2.22
CA GLU A 79 19.75 6.20 2.30
C GLU A 79 18.48 7.04 2.21
N LYS A 80 17.62 6.77 1.23
CA LYS A 80 16.35 7.48 1.07
C LYS A 80 15.35 7.14 2.18
N GLY A 81 15.29 5.89 2.62
CA GLY A 81 14.42 5.43 3.70
C GLY A 81 14.71 6.07 5.06
N GLN A 82 15.95 6.52 5.29
CA GLN A 82 16.34 7.23 6.52
C GLN A 82 15.94 8.70 6.55
N LEU A 83 15.56 9.27 5.40
CA LEU A 83 15.16 10.69 5.34
C LEU A 83 13.93 10.97 6.21
N PRO A 84 13.78 12.19 6.74
CA PRO A 84 12.57 12.60 7.45
C PRO A 84 11.32 12.42 6.59
N ARG A 85 10.20 12.06 7.21
CA ARG A 85 8.90 11.85 6.54
C ARG A 85 8.84 10.65 5.59
N VAL A 86 9.90 9.87 5.41
CA VAL A 86 9.86 8.55 4.75
C VAL A 86 9.60 7.51 5.84
N ILE A 87 8.47 6.82 5.79
CA ILE A 87 8.01 5.92 6.85
C ILE A 87 7.91 4.45 6.44
N ALA A 88 8.12 4.14 5.17
CA ALA A 88 8.08 2.77 4.66
C ALA A 88 8.96 2.59 3.42
N ILE A 89 9.35 1.34 3.18
CA ILE A 89 9.95 0.87 1.93
C ILE A 89 8.84 0.35 1.02
N GLY A 90 8.68 0.96 -0.14
CA GLY A 90 7.64 0.60 -1.11
C GLY A 90 7.30 1.79 -2.03
N GLU A 91 6.52 1.57 -3.04
CA GLU A 91 5.82 0.32 -3.34
C GLU A 91 6.80 -0.73 -3.86
N THR A 92 6.61 -1.98 -3.50
CA THR A 92 7.45 -3.10 -3.90
C THR A 92 6.63 -4.39 -3.95
N GLY A 93 7.22 -5.47 -4.40
CA GLY A 93 6.55 -6.76 -4.47
C GLY A 93 6.63 -7.40 -5.85
N LEU A 94 5.57 -8.12 -6.26
CA LEU A 94 5.53 -8.86 -7.52
C LEU A 94 4.20 -8.63 -8.25
N ASP A 95 4.29 -8.49 -9.56
CA ASP A 95 3.14 -8.42 -10.47
C ASP A 95 3.35 -9.36 -11.66
N TYR A 96 2.65 -10.50 -11.66
CA TYR A 96 2.74 -11.49 -12.72
C TYR A 96 1.58 -11.39 -13.74
N TYR A 97 0.87 -10.27 -13.74
CA TYR A 97 -0.20 -10.05 -14.72
C TYR A 97 0.30 -10.09 -16.16
N GLN A 98 1.57 -9.71 -16.40
CA GLN A 98 2.22 -9.77 -17.71
C GLN A 98 2.45 -11.20 -18.22
N MET A 99 2.41 -12.21 -17.34
CA MET A 99 2.44 -13.62 -17.74
C MET A 99 1.15 -14.06 -18.44
N SER A 100 0.07 -13.31 -18.27
CA SER A 100 -1.19 -13.60 -18.98
C SER A 100 -1.02 -13.41 -20.50
N GLU A 101 -1.62 -14.28 -21.29
CA GLU A 101 -1.60 -14.18 -22.77
C GLU A 101 -2.08 -12.81 -23.27
N ARG A 102 -3.00 -12.16 -22.52
CA ARG A 102 -3.50 -10.82 -22.84
C ARG A 102 -2.47 -9.71 -22.73
N LYS A 103 -1.36 -9.96 -22.04
CA LYS A 103 -0.29 -8.99 -21.72
C LYS A 103 1.10 -9.42 -22.23
N GLY A 104 1.16 -10.40 -23.13
CA GLY A 104 2.39 -10.82 -23.79
C GLY A 104 2.84 -12.23 -23.42
N GLY A 105 2.23 -12.91 -22.44
CA GLY A 105 2.49 -14.32 -22.14
C GLY A 105 3.92 -14.60 -21.69
N ARG A 106 4.56 -13.71 -20.91
CA ARG A 106 5.91 -13.93 -20.38
C ARG A 106 5.96 -15.21 -19.56
N SER A 107 7.10 -15.88 -19.61
CA SER A 107 7.35 -17.04 -18.76
C SER A 107 7.65 -16.62 -17.32
N ILE A 108 7.55 -17.56 -16.38
CA ILE A 108 7.92 -17.31 -14.98
C ILE A 108 9.42 -16.96 -14.85
N ASP A 109 10.28 -17.53 -15.70
CA ASP A 109 11.72 -17.26 -15.69
C ASP A 109 12.03 -15.81 -16.13
N ASP A 110 11.21 -15.24 -17.02
CA ASP A 110 11.33 -13.85 -17.44
C ASP A 110 11.02 -12.84 -16.33
N MET A 111 10.51 -13.28 -15.17
CA MET A 111 10.14 -12.43 -14.05
C MET A 111 11.20 -12.40 -12.93
N GLU A 112 12.42 -12.97 -13.15
CA GLU A 112 13.46 -12.98 -12.10
C GLU A 112 13.87 -11.57 -11.67
N TRP A 113 13.91 -10.61 -12.58
CA TRP A 113 14.23 -9.22 -12.27
C TRP A 113 13.27 -8.59 -11.23
N GLN A 114 11.96 -8.93 -11.25
CA GLN A 114 11.03 -8.50 -10.22
C GLN A 114 11.36 -9.14 -8.87
N ARG A 115 11.70 -10.43 -8.86
CA ARG A 115 12.07 -11.17 -7.64
C ARG A 115 13.34 -10.60 -7.01
N ASP A 116 14.36 -10.29 -7.82
CA ASP A 116 15.60 -9.69 -7.34
C ASP A 116 15.37 -8.28 -6.79
N ARG A 117 14.58 -7.45 -7.51
CA ARG A 117 14.15 -6.13 -7.04
C ARG A 117 13.43 -6.24 -5.69
N PHE A 118 12.49 -7.15 -5.56
CA PHE A 118 11.74 -7.36 -4.32
C PHE A 118 12.67 -7.76 -3.15
N ARG A 119 13.63 -8.65 -3.38
CA ARG A 119 14.64 -9.02 -2.36
C ARG A 119 15.44 -7.81 -1.90
N ASN A 120 15.85 -6.93 -2.79
CA ASN A 120 16.57 -5.70 -2.42
C ASN A 120 15.74 -4.81 -1.49
N HIS A 121 14.43 -4.66 -1.78
CA HIS A 121 13.53 -3.89 -0.92
C HIS A 121 13.36 -4.53 0.47
N ILE A 122 13.17 -5.85 0.54
CA ILE A 122 13.07 -6.58 1.81
C ILE A 122 14.35 -6.38 2.64
N ARG A 123 15.52 -6.53 2.03
CA ARG A 123 16.82 -6.37 2.72
C ARG A 123 17.00 -4.95 3.24
N ALA A 124 16.63 -3.94 2.44
CA ALA A 124 16.68 -2.55 2.86
C ALA A 124 15.71 -2.28 4.03
N ALA A 125 14.45 -2.74 3.93
CA ALA A 125 13.45 -2.61 4.97
C ALA A 125 13.93 -3.20 6.31
N ARG A 126 14.49 -4.42 6.26
CA ARG A 126 15.05 -5.10 7.43
C ARG A 126 16.25 -4.36 8.02
N GLN A 127 17.14 -3.84 7.18
CA GLN A 127 18.34 -3.13 7.63
C GLN A 127 18.01 -1.88 8.44
N ILE A 128 16.96 -1.13 8.06
CA ILE A 128 16.58 0.12 8.73
C ILE A 128 15.29 0.00 9.54
N GLN A 129 14.73 -1.20 9.63
CA GLN A 129 13.51 -1.52 10.39
C GLN A 129 12.32 -0.61 10.01
N LEU A 130 12.14 -0.37 8.71
CA LEU A 130 10.96 0.28 8.18
C LEU A 130 10.01 -0.76 7.59
N PRO A 131 8.69 -0.65 7.84
CA PRO A 131 7.70 -1.55 7.26
C PRO A 131 7.64 -1.42 5.74
N MET A 132 7.16 -2.47 5.08
CA MET A 132 7.03 -2.52 3.63
C MET A 132 5.59 -2.24 3.18
N VAL A 133 5.45 -1.60 2.01
CA VAL A 133 4.17 -1.51 1.28
C VAL A 133 4.26 -2.46 0.09
N ILE A 134 3.53 -3.59 0.17
CA ILE A 134 3.67 -4.72 -0.75
C ILE A 134 2.51 -4.74 -1.75
N HIS A 135 2.86 -4.69 -3.02
CA HIS A 135 2.01 -5.03 -4.16
C HIS A 135 2.10 -6.53 -4.45
N THR A 136 0.96 -7.18 -4.65
CA THR A 136 0.91 -8.55 -5.15
C THR A 136 -0.26 -8.73 -6.11
N ARG A 137 0.03 -9.22 -7.32
CA ARG A 137 -0.99 -9.50 -8.34
C ARG A 137 -0.61 -10.75 -9.13
N ALA A 138 -1.42 -11.80 -9.01
CA ALA A 138 -1.17 -13.11 -9.61
C ALA A 138 0.20 -13.72 -9.21
N SER A 139 0.74 -13.37 -8.05
CA SER A 139 2.10 -13.69 -7.60
C SER A 139 2.19 -14.09 -6.12
N SER A 140 1.06 -14.37 -5.48
CA SER A 140 0.97 -14.55 -4.02
C SER A 140 1.91 -15.61 -3.47
N ASP A 141 2.05 -16.75 -4.16
CA ASP A 141 2.92 -17.86 -3.72
C ASP A 141 4.38 -17.42 -3.67
N ASP A 142 4.88 -16.78 -4.73
CA ASP A 142 6.24 -16.27 -4.81
C ASP A 142 6.46 -15.11 -3.82
N THR A 143 5.49 -14.20 -3.68
CA THR A 143 5.57 -13.11 -2.70
C THR A 143 5.76 -13.65 -1.29
N LEU A 144 4.92 -14.59 -0.87
CA LEU A 144 5.00 -15.21 0.47
C LEU A 144 6.27 -16.05 0.65
N ARG A 145 6.71 -16.76 -0.39
CA ARG A 145 7.93 -17.56 -0.38
C ARG A 145 9.16 -16.66 -0.20
N ILE A 146 9.28 -15.59 -0.99
CA ILE A 146 10.43 -14.67 -0.94
C ILE A 146 10.50 -13.93 0.39
N LEU A 147 9.37 -13.47 0.93
CA LEU A 147 9.32 -12.88 2.28
C LEU A 147 9.94 -13.82 3.32
N LYS A 148 9.56 -15.09 3.32
CA LYS A 148 10.11 -16.10 4.25
C LYS A 148 11.59 -16.38 3.99
N GLU A 149 12.02 -16.51 2.73
CA GLU A 149 13.43 -16.72 2.35
C GLU A 149 14.31 -15.56 2.83
N GLU A 150 13.83 -14.32 2.77
CA GLU A 150 14.55 -13.13 3.24
C GLU A 150 14.37 -12.86 4.75
N GLY A 151 13.69 -13.77 5.47
CA GLY A 151 13.60 -13.77 6.93
C GLY A 151 12.46 -12.95 7.52
N GLU A 152 11.42 -12.66 6.75
CA GLU A 152 10.17 -12.11 7.28
C GLU A 152 9.33 -13.26 7.87
N ALA A 153 9.33 -13.37 9.20
CA ALA A 153 8.68 -14.44 9.94
C ALA A 153 7.70 -13.93 11.03
N GLY A 154 7.52 -12.61 11.11
CA GLY A 154 6.69 -11.97 12.14
C GLY A 154 7.32 -11.95 13.53
N ASP A 155 8.61 -12.18 13.61
CA ASP A 155 9.41 -12.21 14.84
C ASP A 155 10.40 -11.03 14.95
N VAL A 156 11.26 -11.09 15.94
CA VAL A 156 12.30 -10.08 16.16
C VAL A 156 13.26 -10.02 14.97
N GLY A 157 13.34 -8.84 14.35
CA GLY A 157 14.16 -8.59 13.17
C GLY A 157 13.37 -8.60 11.85
N SER A 158 12.09 -9.01 11.86
CA SER A 158 11.19 -8.78 10.73
C SER A 158 10.88 -7.28 10.63
N ALA A 159 10.84 -6.75 9.40
CA ALA A 159 10.40 -5.38 9.16
C ALA A 159 8.87 -5.28 9.15
N GLY A 160 8.20 -6.34 8.72
CA GLY A 160 6.75 -6.37 8.55
C GLY A 160 6.27 -5.43 7.44
N GLY A 161 4.98 -5.13 7.43
CA GLY A 161 4.42 -4.25 6.41
C GLY A 161 2.93 -4.46 6.18
N VAL A 162 2.49 -4.03 5.02
CA VAL A 162 1.10 -4.15 4.56
C VAL A 162 1.05 -4.71 3.14
N PHE A 163 0.18 -5.68 2.91
CA PHE A 163 -0.28 -6.03 1.58
C PHE A 163 -1.35 -5.00 1.19
N HIS A 164 -0.96 -4.06 0.33
CA HIS A 164 -1.85 -3.01 -0.10
C HIS A 164 -2.80 -3.49 -1.20
N CYS A 165 -3.88 -2.77 -1.42
CA CYS A 165 -4.90 -3.04 -2.45
C CYS A 165 -5.26 -4.52 -2.58
N PHE A 166 -5.45 -5.19 -1.45
CA PHE A 166 -5.58 -6.64 -1.37
C PHE A 166 -6.79 -7.15 -2.16
N THR A 167 -6.53 -8.11 -3.04
CA THR A 167 -7.56 -8.76 -3.88
C THR A 167 -7.42 -10.29 -3.91
N GLU A 168 -6.56 -10.84 -3.05
CA GLU A 168 -6.22 -12.26 -3.02
C GLU A 168 -7.20 -13.06 -2.14
N THR A 169 -6.95 -14.35 -2.00
CA THR A 169 -7.80 -15.28 -1.25
C THR A 169 -7.62 -15.14 0.27
N GLN A 170 -8.58 -15.70 1.03
CA GLN A 170 -8.47 -15.80 2.50
C GLN A 170 -7.23 -16.61 2.94
N ALA A 171 -6.81 -17.60 2.17
CA ALA A 171 -5.61 -18.39 2.47
C ALA A 171 -4.34 -17.51 2.38
N VAL A 172 -4.26 -16.64 1.37
CA VAL A 172 -3.17 -15.66 1.22
C VAL A 172 -3.21 -14.64 2.35
N ALA A 173 -4.39 -14.11 2.68
CA ALA A 173 -4.57 -13.19 3.80
C ALA A 173 -4.08 -13.81 5.11
N LYS A 174 -4.48 -15.08 5.39
CA LYS A 174 -4.02 -15.81 6.58
C LYS A 174 -2.49 -15.94 6.59
N ALA A 175 -1.88 -16.32 5.48
CA ALA A 175 -0.43 -16.49 5.40
C ALA A 175 0.31 -15.16 5.62
N ALA A 176 -0.21 -14.04 5.10
CA ALA A 176 0.33 -12.71 5.36
C ALA A 176 0.22 -12.32 6.84
N LEU A 177 -0.93 -12.59 7.47
CA LEU A 177 -1.14 -12.37 8.91
C LEU A 177 -0.19 -13.20 9.78
N ASP A 178 0.04 -14.48 9.42
CA ASP A 178 0.97 -15.38 10.12
C ASP A 178 2.42 -14.86 10.06
N LEU A 179 2.76 -14.05 9.03
CA LEU A 179 4.03 -13.33 8.92
C LEU A 179 4.02 -11.94 9.60
N GLY A 180 2.94 -11.57 10.29
CA GLY A 180 2.81 -10.31 11.01
C GLY A 180 2.39 -9.10 10.16
N PHE A 181 2.06 -9.31 8.88
CA PHE A 181 1.64 -8.22 7.99
C PHE A 181 0.22 -7.73 8.27
N TYR A 182 -0.03 -6.50 7.83
CA TYR A 182 -1.36 -5.91 7.74
C TYR A 182 -1.93 -6.12 6.33
N ILE A 183 -3.24 -5.91 6.21
CA ILE A 183 -3.95 -5.95 4.92
C ILE A 183 -4.72 -4.65 4.75
N SER A 184 -4.56 -4.01 3.59
CA SER A 184 -5.28 -2.78 3.24
C SER A 184 -6.32 -3.05 2.17
N PHE A 185 -7.51 -2.48 2.35
CA PHE A 185 -8.63 -2.58 1.43
C PHE A 185 -8.85 -1.26 0.70
N SER A 186 -8.98 -1.35 -0.63
CA SER A 186 -9.21 -0.21 -1.53
C SER A 186 -10.66 -0.09 -1.98
N GLY A 187 -10.92 0.83 -2.89
CA GLY A 187 -12.24 1.04 -3.51
C GLY A 187 -12.85 -0.22 -4.15
N ILE A 188 -12.03 -1.23 -4.48
CA ILE A 188 -12.50 -2.53 -5.01
C ILE A 188 -13.51 -3.18 -4.08
N LEU A 189 -13.35 -3.04 -2.76
CA LEU A 189 -14.28 -3.61 -1.78
C LEU A 189 -15.74 -3.19 -2.01
N THR A 190 -15.95 -2.02 -2.60
CA THR A 190 -17.28 -1.47 -2.90
C THR A 190 -17.92 -2.04 -4.18
N PHE A 191 -17.16 -2.81 -4.99
CA PHE A 191 -17.64 -3.27 -6.28
C PHE A 191 -18.59 -4.46 -6.15
N LYS A 192 -19.63 -4.51 -7.00
CA LYS A 192 -20.63 -5.59 -6.94
C LYS A 192 -20.03 -6.98 -7.08
N THR A 193 -18.96 -7.11 -7.87
CA THR A 193 -18.27 -8.39 -8.14
C THR A 193 -17.28 -8.82 -7.05
N ALA A 194 -17.04 -7.99 -6.04
CA ALA A 194 -16.02 -8.23 -5.01
C ALA A 194 -16.55 -9.03 -3.79
N GLN A 195 -17.43 -10.03 -4.00
CA GLN A 195 -18.00 -10.77 -2.87
C GLN A 195 -16.94 -11.55 -2.10
N GLU A 196 -16.05 -12.25 -2.80
CA GLU A 196 -14.96 -13.01 -2.15
C GLU A 196 -14.06 -12.11 -1.31
N LEU A 197 -13.75 -10.89 -1.80
CA LEU A 197 -12.97 -9.91 -1.04
C LEU A 197 -13.72 -9.43 0.21
N ARG A 198 -15.05 -9.23 0.12
CA ARG A 198 -15.88 -8.89 1.29
C ARG A 198 -15.90 -10.02 2.31
N ASP A 199 -15.89 -11.27 1.89
CA ASP A 199 -15.84 -12.44 2.77
C ASP A 199 -14.48 -12.48 3.51
N VAL A 200 -13.37 -12.19 2.81
CA VAL A 200 -12.05 -12.00 3.43
C VAL A 200 -12.09 -10.87 4.45
N ALA A 201 -12.61 -9.71 4.06
CA ALA A 201 -12.69 -8.53 4.94
C ALA A 201 -13.57 -8.81 6.18
N ALA A 202 -14.67 -9.53 6.02
CA ALA A 202 -15.53 -9.94 7.14
C ALA A 202 -14.79 -10.87 8.14
N TRP A 203 -13.96 -11.77 7.63
CA TRP A 203 -13.17 -12.70 8.44
C TRP A 203 -11.97 -12.05 9.12
N MET A 204 -11.32 -11.07 8.50
CA MET A 204 -10.08 -10.43 8.97
C MET A 204 -10.16 -9.91 10.41
N PRO A 205 -9.08 -10.05 11.23
CA PRO A 205 -9.01 -9.43 12.54
C PRO A 205 -8.96 -7.89 12.43
N LEU A 206 -9.67 -7.21 13.30
CA LEU A 206 -9.80 -5.75 13.28
C LEU A 206 -8.46 -5.01 13.43
N ASP A 207 -7.55 -5.55 14.22
CA ASP A 207 -6.25 -4.94 14.55
C ASP A 207 -5.18 -5.11 13.45
N ARG A 208 -5.56 -5.69 12.29
CA ARG A 208 -4.68 -5.93 11.14
C ARG A 208 -5.20 -5.31 9.84
N MET A 209 -6.24 -4.47 9.92
CA MET A 209 -6.88 -3.86 8.76
C MET A 209 -6.40 -2.42 8.56
N LEU A 210 -6.16 -2.04 7.30
CA LEU A 210 -6.02 -0.67 6.83
C LEU A 210 -7.04 -0.39 5.72
N ILE A 211 -7.22 0.87 5.39
CA ILE A 211 -8.04 1.35 4.27
C ILE A 211 -7.24 2.35 3.45
N GLU A 212 -7.50 2.35 2.15
CA GLU A 212 -6.80 3.18 1.20
C GLU A 212 -7.67 3.55 0.00
N THR A 213 -7.19 4.45 -0.82
CA THR A 213 -7.82 4.75 -2.10
C THR A 213 -7.13 4.09 -3.28
N ASP A 214 -5.81 3.95 -3.26
CA ASP A 214 -4.98 3.66 -4.42
C ASP A 214 -5.22 4.68 -5.57
N SER A 215 -5.48 5.92 -5.16
CA SER A 215 -5.77 7.00 -6.11
C SER A 215 -4.56 7.37 -6.96
N PRO A 216 -4.75 7.65 -8.27
CA PRO A 216 -5.98 8.03 -8.97
C PRO A 216 -6.88 6.87 -9.43
N TYR A 217 -6.51 5.64 -9.15
CA TYR A 217 -7.19 4.42 -9.61
C TYR A 217 -8.34 4.01 -8.69
N LEU A 218 -9.11 3.00 -9.10
CA LEU A 218 -10.03 2.22 -8.29
C LEU A 218 -11.10 3.02 -7.53
N ALA A 219 -11.59 4.14 -8.11
CA ALA A 219 -12.63 4.95 -7.48
C ALA A 219 -13.79 4.10 -6.96
N PRO A 220 -14.18 4.26 -5.68
CA PRO A 220 -15.24 3.46 -5.07
C PRO A 220 -16.62 3.79 -5.66
N VAL A 221 -17.60 2.94 -5.45
CA VAL A 221 -19.01 3.26 -5.71
C VAL A 221 -19.41 4.38 -4.73
N PRO A 222 -20.10 5.47 -5.18
CA PRO A 222 -20.72 5.65 -6.51
C PRO A 222 -19.83 6.33 -7.57
N TYR A 223 -18.55 6.50 -7.32
CA TYR A 223 -17.65 7.29 -8.17
C TYR A 223 -16.92 6.48 -9.25
N ARG A 224 -17.34 5.25 -9.50
CA ARG A 224 -16.75 4.40 -10.57
C ARG A 224 -16.58 5.14 -11.89
N GLY A 225 -15.39 4.98 -12.50
CA GLY A 225 -15.06 5.64 -13.79
C GLY A 225 -14.62 7.11 -13.67
N LYS A 226 -14.56 7.67 -12.47
CA LYS A 226 -13.98 8.99 -12.19
C LYS A 226 -12.56 8.84 -11.63
N THR A 227 -11.76 9.89 -11.71
CA THR A 227 -10.47 9.97 -11.01
C THR A 227 -10.71 9.86 -9.51
N ASN A 228 -10.04 8.88 -8.88
CA ASN A 228 -10.08 8.69 -7.44
C ASN A 228 -9.18 9.72 -6.74
N ASN A 229 -9.44 9.96 -5.46
CA ASN A 229 -8.58 10.78 -4.61
C ASN A 229 -8.80 10.42 -3.13
N PRO A 230 -7.90 10.79 -2.21
CA PRO A 230 -7.98 10.39 -0.80
C PRO A 230 -9.29 10.72 -0.09
N SER A 231 -10.03 11.74 -0.53
CA SER A 231 -11.33 12.08 0.08
C SER A 231 -12.39 10.99 -0.06
N TYR A 232 -12.13 9.96 -0.87
CA TYR A 232 -13.06 8.84 -1.08
C TYR A 232 -12.80 7.63 -0.17
N VAL A 233 -11.74 7.63 0.63
CA VAL A 233 -11.47 6.52 1.57
C VAL A 233 -12.63 6.22 2.54
N PRO A 234 -13.48 7.18 2.97
CA PRO A 234 -14.63 6.88 3.80
C PRO A 234 -15.66 5.92 3.17
N PHE A 235 -15.71 5.81 1.83
CA PHE A 235 -16.58 4.85 1.15
C PHE A 235 -16.11 3.42 1.34
N VAL A 236 -14.80 3.20 1.46
CA VAL A 236 -14.22 1.89 1.82
C VAL A 236 -14.55 1.58 3.28
N ALA A 237 -14.35 2.54 4.19
CA ALA A 237 -14.70 2.40 5.60
C ALA A 237 -16.18 2.05 5.81
N LYS A 238 -17.08 2.61 5.00
CA LYS A 238 -18.51 2.31 5.07
C LYS A 238 -18.81 0.81 4.82
N ILE A 239 -18.19 0.21 3.79
CA ILE A 239 -18.39 -1.22 3.52
C ILE A 239 -17.81 -2.08 4.63
N LEU A 240 -16.60 -1.75 5.12
CA LEU A 240 -16.04 -2.46 6.28
C LEU A 240 -16.92 -2.34 7.53
N ALA A 241 -17.51 -1.19 7.78
CA ALA A 241 -18.43 -0.97 8.89
C ALA A 241 -19.65 -1.89 8.80
N GLU A 242 -20.26 -1.99 7.62
CA GLU A 242 -21.38 -2.91 7.36
C GLU A 242 -20.98 -4.38 7.63
N LEU A 243 -19.79 -4.80 7.16
CA LEU A 243 -19.27 -6.17 7.33
C LEU A 243 -18.93 -6.50 8.80
N LYS A 244 -18.51 -5.50 9.57
CA LYS A 244 -18.07 -5.67 10.97
C LYS A 244 -19.14 -5.31 12.02
N GLY A 245 -20.30 -4.82 11.60
CA GLY A 245 -21.33 -4.36 12.54
C GLY A 245 -20.90 -3.14 13.36
N MET A 246 -20.11 -2.25 12.74
CA MET A 246 -19.55 -1.04 13.34
C MET A 246 -20.06 0.21 12.60
N THR A 247 -19.75 1.39 13.12
CA THR A 247 -19.96 2.64 12.36
C THR A 247 -18.75 2.95 11.46
N PRO A 248 -18.92 3.70 10.36
CA PRO A 248 -17.79 4.12 9.52
C PRO A 248 -16.73 4.91 10.31
N GLU A 249 -17.14 5.72 11.30
CA GLU A 249 -16.23 6.47 12.15
C GLU A 249 -15.38 5.56 13.02
N GLN A 250 -15.98 4.51 13.59
CA GLN A 250 -15.24 3.50 14.37
C GLN A 250 -14.21 2.75 13.51
N ILE A 251 -14.57 2.41 12.26
CA ILE A 251 -13.60 1.82 11.31
C ILE A 251 -12.49 2.82 11.00
N GLY A 252 -12.82 4.08 10.76
CA GLY A 252 -11.82 5.14 10.50
C GLY A 252 -10.83 5.30 11.65
N GLU A 253 -11.30 5.34 12.89
CA GLU A 253 -10.47 5.43 14.09
C GLU A 253 -9.60 4.17 14.29
N LEU A 254 -10.19 2.99 14.12
CA LEU A 254 -9.52 1.72 14.25
C LEU A 254 -8.39 1.59 13.22
N THR A 255 -8.66 1.84 11.94
CA THR A 255 -7.68 1.72 10.86
C THR A 255 -6.61 2.80 10.95
N SER A 256 -6.95 4.01 11.44
CA SER A 256 -5.96 5.05 11.74
C SER A 256 -5.05 4.67 12.90
N THR A 257 -5.57 4.01 13.94
CA THR A 257 -4.76 3.47 15.04
C THR A 257 -3.86 2.34 14.56
N ASN A 258 -4.34 1.48 13.68
CA ASN A 258 -3.54 0.42 13.06
C ASN A 258 -2.41 1.00 12.19
N PHE A 259 -2.69 2.07 11.46
CA PHE A 259 -1.68 2.81 10.70
C PHE A 259 -0.57 3.34 11.61
N ASP A 260 -0.92 3.94 12.76
CA ASP A 260 0.04 4.43 13.74
C ASP A 260 0.90 3.30 14.34
N ARG A 261 0.34 2.11 14.53
CA ARG A 261 1.07 0.93 15.01
C ARG A 261 2.01 0.36 13.97
N LEU A 262 1.58 0.33 12.71
CA LEU A 262 2.39 -0.20 11.62
C LEU A 262 3.56 0.72 11.29
N PHE A 263 3.39 2.05 11.37
CA PHE A 263 4.40 3.03 10.96
C PHE A 263 4.95 3.83 12.16
N PRO A 264 5.78 3.23 13.03
CA PRO A 264 6.23 3.87 14.27
C PRO A 264 7.07 5.14 14.05
N LYS A 265 7.70 5.30 12.88
CA LYS A 265 8.48 6.51 12.52
C LYS A 265 7.60 7.76 12.38
N LEU A 266 6.26 7.63 12.29
CA LEU A 266 5.33 8.77 12.33
C LEU A 266 5.53 9.66 13.56
N GLN A 267 5.88 9.07 14.70
CA GLN A 267 6.01 9.77 15.98
C GLN A 267 7.38 10.44 16.15
N ALA A 268 8.36 10.11 15.31
CA ALA A 268 9.73 10.60 15.38
C ALA A 268 10.06 11.67 14.34
N SER A 269 9.08 12.08 13.54
CA SER A 269 9.27 12.99 12.38
C SER A 269 8.67 14.39 12.61
#